data_2a868e96f76ce30b2f8cbda733222e36
#
_entry.id   2a868e96f76ce30b2f8cbda733222e36
#
_cell.length_a   1.000
_cell.length_b   1.000
_cell.length_c   1.000
_cell.angle_alpha   90.00
_cell.angle_beta   90.00
_cell.angle_gamma   90.00
#
_symmetry.space_group_name_H-M   'P 1'
#
loop_
_entity.id
_entity.type
_entity.pdbx_description
1 polymer ?
#
loop_
_entity_poly.entity_id
_entity_poly.type
_entity_poly.pdbx_seq_one_letter_code
_entity_poly.pdbx_strand_id
1 'polypeptide(L)'
;MIEITIPGKGNYTIKNVVLDLNGTIAVDGNILEGVKEKVTILSQKLDIFLVTADTNKNAERLARDLPVTLCKIEEGEENDQKLKVVLKKGKNNTVSIGNGCNDVFMLKESAIGICIVGREGASAEAMMASDLVVPTINDALDLLLEPHRLRATLRR
;
A
#
# COMPACT_ATOMS: atom_id res chain seq x y z
N MET A 1 2.31 3.09 15.43
CA MET A 1 3.22 3.78 14.52
C MET A 1 4.56 3.07 14.42
N ILE A 2 5.27 3.26 13.31
CA ILE A 2 6.60 2.70 13.05
C ILE A 2 7.56 3.87 12.81
N GLU A 3 8.66 3.91 13.52
CA GLU A 3 9.71 4.91 13.33
C GLU A 3 10.89 4.29 12.60
N ILE A 4 11.34 4.93 11.53
CA ILE A 4 12.41 4.43 10.68
C ILE A 4 13.38 5.57 10.39
N THR A 5 14.65 5.42 10.78
CA THR A 5 15.73 6.31 10.37
C THR A 5 16.44 5.71 9.16
N ILE A 6 16.38 6.37 8.02
CA ILE A 6 17.02 5.94 6.78
C ILE A 6 18.24 6.83 6.52
N PRO A 7 19.48 6.29 6.60
CA PRO A 7 20.69 7.06 6.34
C PRO A 7 20.66 7.73 4.97
N GLY A 8 20.92 9.04 4.94
CA GLY A 8 20.89 9.85 3.71
C GLY A 8 19.52 10.30 3.24
N LYS A 9 18.42 9.82 3.88
CA LYS A 9 17.04 10.27 3.57
C LYS A 9 16.33 10.95 4.75
N GLY A 10 16.63 10.57 6.00
CA GLY A 10 16.03 11.18 7.19
C GLY A 10 15.21 10.24 8.05
N ASN A 11 14.38 10.83 8.91
CA ASN A 11 13.53 10.12 9.85
C ASN A 11 12.09 10.08 9.35
N TYR A 12 11.49 8.89 9.39
CA TYR A 12 10.12 8.64 8.99
C TYR A 12 9.30 8.15 10.18
N THR A 13 8.14 8.72 10.39
CA THR A 13 7.15 8.26 11.37
C THR A 13 5.91 7.79 10.61
N ILE A 14 5.81 6.50 10.38
CA ILE A 14 4.70 5.90 9.63
C ILE A 14 3.56 5.60 10.58
N LYS A 15 2.37 6.10 10.24
CA LYS A 15 1.13 5.90 10.98
C LYS A 15 0.09 5.15 10.15
N ASN A 16 0.12 5.32 8.83
CA ASN A 16 -0.89 4.82 7.92
C ASN A 16 -0.28 3.95 6.82
N VAL A 17 -1.07 2.97 6.38
CA VAL A 17 -0.82 2.23 5.13
C VAL A 17 -2.04 2.37 4.24
N VAL A 18 -1.83 2.75 2.99
CA VAL A 18 -2.87 2.79 1.95
C VAL A 18 -2.58 1.67 0.95
N LEU A 19 -3.52 0.75 0.82
CA LEU A 19 -3.40 -0.44 -0.03
C LEU A 19 -4.40 -0.35 -1.19
N ASP A 20 -3.95 -0.63 -2.40
CA ASP A 20 -4.85 -1.01 -3.49
C ASP A 20 -5.40 -2.43 -3.25
N LEU A 21 -6.57 -2.74 -3.83
CA LEU A 21 -7.23 -4.04 -3.67
C LEU A 21 -6.85 -5.02 -4.77
N ASN A 22 -7.38 -4.79 -5.98
CA ASN A 22 -7.29 -5.73 -7.09
C ASN A 22 -5.88 -5.71 -7.70
N GLY A 23 -5.28 -6.89 -7.84
CA GLY A 23 -3.91 -7.03 -8.30
C GLY A 23 -2.86 -6.78 -7.21
N THR A 24 -3.26 -6.29 -6.03
CA THR A 24 -2.38 -6.00 -4.89
C THR A 24 -2.60 -7.00 -3.77
N ILE A 25 -3.67 -6.87 -2.98
CA ILE A 25 -3.96 -7.82 -1.88
C ILE A 25 -4.92 -8.93 -2.29
N ALA A 26 -5.61 -8.77 -3.40
CA ALA A 26 -6.55 -9.74 -3.95
C ALA A 26 -6.31 -9.98 -5.43
N VAL A 27 -6.45 -11.23 -5.85
CA VAL A 27 -6.39 -11.67 -7.25
C VAL A 27 -7.56 -12.63 -7.49
N ASP A 28 -8.22 -12.49 -8.63
CA ASP A 28 -9.38 -13.33 -9.01
C ASP A 28 -10.48 -13.37 -7.93
N GLY A 29 -10.70 -12.24 -7.26
CA GLY A 29 -11.74 -12.09 -6.24
C GLY A 29 -11.44 -12.75 -4.89
N ASN A 30 -10.19 -13.11 -4.62
CA ASN A 30 -9.76 -13.74 -3.35
C ASN A 30 -8.57 -13.00 -2.75
N ILE A 31 -8.59 -12.84 -1.42
CA ILE A 31 -7.42 -12.35 -0.67
C ILE A 31 -6.29 -13.38 -0.78
N LEU A 32 -5.10 -12.89 -1.07
CA LEU A 32 -3.92 -13.72 -1.18
C LEU A 32 -3.52 -14.31 0.19
N GLU A 33 -3.03 -15.55 0.16
CA GLU A 33 -2.55 -16.24 1.35
C GLU A 33 -1.48 -15.42 2.09
N GLY A 34 -1.53 -15.41 3.43
CA GLY A 34 -0.60 -14.67 4.29
C GLY A 34 -0.95 -13.19 4.50
N VAL A 35 -1.75 -12.58 3.63
CA VAL A 35 -2.12 -11.16 3.73
C VAL A 35 -2.91 -10.88 4.99
N LYS A 36 -3.94 -11.68 5.29
CA LYS A 36 -4.80 -11.48 6.46
C LYS A 36 -4.01 -11.46 7.76
N GLU A 37 -3.10 -12.41 7.94
CA GLU A 37 -2.26 -12.52 9.13
C GLU A 37 -1.37 -11.27 9.29
N LYS A 38 -0.65 -10.90 8.24
CA LYS A 38 0.29 -9.76 8.28
C LYS A 38 -0.43 -8.43 8.47
N VAL A 39 -1.55 -8.22 7.79
CA VAL A 39 -2.40 -7.04 7.97
C VAL A 39 -2.93 -6.96 9.41
N THR A 40 -3.33 -8.10 10.00
CA THR A 40 -3.77 -8.15 11.40
C THR A 40 -2.67 -7.74 12.37
N ILE A 41 -1.45 -8.21 12.16
CA ILE A 41 -0.30 -7.81 13.01
C ILE A 41 0.01 -6.32 12.84
N LEU A 42 0.05 -5.83 11.59
CA LEU A 42 0.33 -4.43 11.30
C LEU A 42 -0.73 -3.48 11.85
N SER A 43 -2.00 -3.88 11.86
CA SER A 43 -3.12 -3.07 12.36
C SER A 43 -3.02 -2.74 13.86
N GLN A 44 -2.20 -3.47 14.61
CA GLN A 44 -1.92 -3.16 16.01
C GLN A 44 -1.07 -1.88 16.18
N LYS A 45 -0.38 -1.46 15.12
CA LYS A 45 0.54 -0.32 15.13
C LYS A 45 0.21 0.76 14.10
N LEU A 46 -0.52 0.42 13.04
CA LEU A 46 -0.82 1.27 11.91
C LEU A 46 -2.31 1.28 11.59
N ASP A 47 -2.81 2.41 11.13
CA ASP A 47 -4.12 2.48 10.49
C ASP A 47 -3.99 2.02 9.04
N ILE A 48 -4.80 1.04 8.64
CA ILE A 48 -4.72 0.43 7.31
C ILE A 48 -5.98 0.77 6.53
N PHE A 49 -5.78 1.37 5.36
CA PHE A 49 -6.83 1.81 4.44
C PHE A 49 -6.75 1.01 3.15
N LEU A 50 -7.86 0.43 2.76
CA LEU A 50 -8.01 -0.28 1.50
C LEU A 50 -8.77 0.60 0.53
N VAL A 51 -8.15 1.01 -0.57
CA VAL A 51 -8.74 1.92 -1.56
C VAL A 51 -9.05 1.18 -2.84
N THR A 52 -10.29 1.27 -3.31
CA THR A 52 -10.72 0.59 -4.53
C THR A 52 -11.89 1.30 -5.19
N ALA A 53 -11.89 1.28 -6.53
CA ALA A 53 -13.04 1.65 -7.36
C ALA A 53 -14.00 0.48 -7.59
N ASP A 54 -13.79 -0.67 -6.95
CA ASP A 54 -14.67 -1.83 -7.10
C ASP A 54 -16.08 -1.50 -6.58
N THR A 55 -17.00 -1.27 -7.51
CA THR A 55 -18.40 -0.97 -7.25
C THR A 55 -19.22 -2.21 -6.91
N ASN A 56 -18.70 -3.39 -7.21
CA ASN A 56 -19.31 -4.66 -6.87
C ASN A 56 -19.13 -4.93 -5.36
N LYS A 57 -20.11 -5.51 -4.72
CA LYS A 57 -20.09 -5.89 -3.29
C LYS A 57 -18.89 -6.78 -2.88
N ASN A 58 -18.01 -7.07 -3.83
CA ASN A 58 -16.83 -7.90 -3.64
C ASN A 58 -15.81 -7.23 -2.70
N ALA A 59 -15.56 -5.92 -2.86
CA ALA A 59 -14.64 -5.19 -1.99
C ALA A 59 -15.08 -5.24 -0.51
N GLU A 60 -16.38 -5.06 -0.24
CA GLU A 60 -16.93 -5.17 1.11
C GLU A 60 -16.79 -6.59 1.68
N ARG A 61 -17.04 -7.59 0.86
CA ARG A 61 -16.87 -9.00 1.25
C ARG A 61 -15.42 -9.30 1.61
N LEU A 62 -14.46 -8.86 0.78
CA LEU A 62 -13.04 -9.09 1.00
C LEU A 62 -12.50 -8.33 2.21
N ALA A 63 -12.97 -7.09 2.43
CA ALA A 63 -12.54 -6.26 3.54
C ALA A 63 -13.16 -6.69 4.90
N ARG A 64 -14.28 -7.41 4.89
CA ARG A 64 -15.04 -7.77 6.10
C ARG A 64 -14.21 -8.46 7.17
N ASP A 65 -13.33 -9.34 6.76
CA ASP A 65 -12.51 -10.17 7.67
C ASP A 65 -11.10 -9.60 7.88
N LEU A 66 -10.86 -8.38 7.41
CA LEU A 66 -9.59 -7.68 7.57
C LEU A 66 -9.77 -6.47 8.50
N PRO A 67 -8.81 -6.20 9.39
CA PRO A 67 -8.82 -4.99 10.23
C PRO A 67 -8.38 -3.77 9.42
N VAL A 68 -9.16 -3.40 8.41
CA VAL A 68 -8.90 -2.28 7.49
C VAL A 68 -10.11 -1.37 7.38
N THR A 69 -9.87 -0.11 7.06
CA THR A 69 -10.93 0.83 6.67
C THR A 69 -11.06 0.82 5.15
N LEU A 70 -12.21 0.42 4.65
CA LEU A 70 -12.50 0.45 3.22
C LEU A 70 -12.82 1.87 2.76
N CYS A 71 -12.04 2.38 1.80
CA CYS A 71 -12.23 3.66 1.14
C CYS A 71 -12.67 3.40 -0.31
N LYS A 72 -13.97 3.50 -0.56
CA LYS A 72 -14.50 3.38 -1.92
C LYS A 72 -14.27 4.68 -2.68
N ILE A 73 -13.80 4.57 -3.90
CA ILE A 73 -13.68 5.66 -4.87
C ILE A 73 -14.54 5.36 -6.09
N GLU A 74 -14.80 6.38 -6.89
CA GLU A 74 -15.58 6.23 -8.11
C GLU A 74 -14.71 5.80 -9.29
N GLU A 75 -15.30 5.19 -10.28
CA GLU A 75 -14.62 4.91 -11.56
C GLU A 75 -14.23 6.23 -12.25
N GLY A 76 -13.08 6.23 -12.87
CA GLY A 76 -12.49 7.42 -13.50
C GLY A 76 -11.72 8.29 -12.50
N GLU A 77 -10.66 8.92 -13.00
CA GLU A 77 -9.75 9.75 -12.20
C GLU A 77 -9.24 9.06 -10.91
N GLU A 78 -9.06 7.74 -10.97
CA GLU A 78 -8.71 6.93 -9.80
C GLU A 78 -7.37 7.36 -9.17
N ASN A 79 -6.39 7.78 -9.99
CA ASN A 79 -5.12 8.32 -9.52
C ASN A 79 -5.32 9.50 -8.56
N ASP A 80 -6.15 10.46 -8.95
CA ASP A 80 -6.42 11.66 -8.15
C ASP A 80 -7.20 11.31 -6.88
N GLN A 81 -8.15 10.40 -6.97
CA GLN A 81 -8.94 9.98 -5.82
C GLN A 81 -8.11 9.20 -4.80
N LYS A 82 -7.24 8.28 -5.24
CA LYS A 82 -6.30 7.56 -4.37
C LYS A 82 -5.31 8.53 -3.70
N LEU A 83 -4.80 9.50 -4.45
CA LEU A 83 -3.96 10.55 -3.90
C LEU A 83 -4.69 11.36 -2.82
N LYS A 84 -5.96 11.75 -3.05
CA LYS A 84 -6.77 12.45 -2.04
C LYS A 84 -6.86 11.68 -0.72
N VAL A 85 -6.97 10.35 -0.76
CA VAL A 85 -6.94 9.52 0.44
C VAL A 85 -5.61 9.67 1.18
N VAL A 86 -4.49 9.55 0.47
CA VAL A 86 -3.14 9.72 1.05
C VAL A 86 -2.95 11.11 1.67
N LEU A 87 -3.36 12.16 0.94
CA LEU A 87 -3.25 13.53 1.44
C LEU A 87 -4.09 13.75 2.70
N LYS A 88 -5.32 13.24 2.74
CA LYS A 88 -6.22 13.33 3.90
C LYS A 88 -5.67 12.60 5.12
N LYS A 89 -4.93 11.50 4.93
CA LYS A 89 -4.30 10.73 6.03
C LYS A 89 -2.94 11.28 6.45
N GLY A 90 -2.38 12.21 5.68
CA GLY A 90 -1.06 12.78 5.91
C GLY A 90 0.02 12.05 5.13
N LYS A 91 0.37 12.57 3.96
CA LYS A 91 1.31 11.94 3.04
C LYS A 91 2.67 11.60 3.66
N ASN A 92 3.16 12.46 4.54
CA ASN A 92 4.47 12.28 5.20
C ASN A 92 4.48 11.17 6.27
N ASN A 93 3.32 10.63 6.63
CA ASN A 93 3.16 9.57 7.61
C ASN A 93 2.52 8.30 7.00
N THR A 94 2.43 8.24 5.67
CA THR A 94 1.74 7.18 4.95
C THR A 94 2.70 6.39 4.07
N VAL A 95 2.59 5.07 4.13
CA VAL A 95 3.13 4.15 3.12
C VAL A 95 2.00 3.77 2.18
N SER A 96 2.22 3.84 0.88
CA SER A 96 1.26 3.34 -0.11
C SER A 96 1.81 2.10 -0.83
N ILE A 97 0.92 1.15 -1.16
CA ILE A 97 1.26 -0.08 -1.85
C ILE A 97 0.26 -0.32 -2.98
N GLY A 98 0.77 -0.53 -4.19
CA GLY A 98 -0.04 -0.77 -5.38
C GLY A 98 0.78 -1.33 -6.53
N ASN A 99 0.15 -1.55 -7.71
CA ASN A 99 0.81 -2.14 -8.88
C ASN A 99 0.44 -1.48 -10.22
N GLY A 100 -0.63 -0.72 -10.26
CA GLY A 100 -1.23 -0.24 -11.50
C GLY A 100 -0.97 1.22 -11.83
N CYS A 101 -1.32 1.62 -13.06
CA CYS A 101 -1.26 3.03 -13.49
C CYS A 101 -2.12 3.94 -12.62
N ASN A 102 -3.21 3.42 -12.05
CA ASN A 102 -4.10 4.14 -11.15
C ASN A 102 -3.54 4.31 -9.72
N ASP A 103 -2.34 3.81 -9.44
CA ASP A 103 -1.64 3.93 -8.16
C ASP A 103 -0.49 4.94 -8.20
N VAL A 104 -0.12 5.43 -9.39
CA VAL A 104 1.08 6.25 -9.63
C VAL A 104 1.16 7.45 -8.68
N PHE A 105 0.09 8.21 -8.54
CA PHE A 105 0.11 9.43 -7.72
C PHE A 105 0.22 9.12 -6.23
N MET A 106 -0.50 8.10 -5.74
CA MET A 106 -0.38 7.72 -4.33
C MET A 106 1.01 7.15 -4.01
N LEU A 107 1.60 6.36 -4.92
CA LEU A 107 2.95 5.81 -4.76
C LEU A 107 4.00 6.92 -4.71
N LYS A 108 3.88 7.92 -5.59
CA LYS A 108 4.84 9.02 -5.69
C LYS A 108 4.79 9.97 -4.50
N GLU A 109 3.59 10.28 -4.00
CA GLU A 109 3.37 11.35 -3.03
C GLU A 109 3.40 10.88 -1.57
N SER A 110 3.34 9.59 -1.32
CA SER A 110 3.47 9.04 0.04
C SER A 110 4.88 9.19 0.59
N ALA A 111 5.03 9.08 1.90
CA ALA A 111 6.33 9.06 2.55
C ALA A 111 7.23 7.93 2.00
N ILE A 112 6.62 6.78 1.72
CA ILE A 112 7.25 5.64 1.06
C ILE A 112 6.21 4.99 0.15
N GLY A 113 6.49 4.94 -1.15
CA GLY A 113 5.72 4.21 -2.15
C GLY A 113 6.34 2.85 -2.44
N ILE A 114 5.58 1.78 -2.32
CA ILE A 114 6.02 0.41 -2.61
C ILE A 114 5.21 -0.14 -3.78
N CYS A 115 5.86 -0.42 -4.89
CA CYS A 115 5.24 -1.10 -6.01
C CYS A 115 5.43 -2.61 -5.86
N ILE A 116 4.36 -3.37 -6.06
CA ILE A 116 4.44 -4.84 -6.15
C ILE A 116 4.25 -5.28 -7.59
N VAL A 117 4.94 -6.33 -7.99
CA VAL A 117 4.73 -6.95 -9.30
C VAL A 117 3.49 -7.84 -9.26
N GLY A 118 3.45 -8.78 -8.32
CA GLY A 118 2.30 -9.66 -8.12
C GLY A 118 2.00 -10.57 -9.32
N ARG A 119 0.81 -11.18 -9.30
CA ARG A 119 0.37 -12.09 -10.37
C ARG A 119 -0.15 -11.35 -11.61
N GLU A 120 -0.61 -10.12 -11.46
CA GLU A 120 -1.10 -9.28 -12.56
C GLU A 120 0.02 -8.43 -13.20
N GLY A 121 1.22 -8.46 -12.63
CA GLY A 121 2.32 -7.59 -13.04
C GLY A 121 2.20 -6.19 -12.43
N ALA A 122 3.12 -5.32 -12.79
CA ALA A 122 3.12 -3.92 -12.41
C ALA A 122 3.26 -3.03 -13.66
N SER A 123 2.59 -1.88 -13.67
CA SER A 123 2.82 -0.91 -14.73
C SER A 123 4.20 -0.29 -14.58
N ALA A 124 4.86 0.00 -15.71
CA ALA A 124 6.17 0.66 -15.69
C ALA A 124 6.08 2.02 -14.97
N GLU A 125 4.98 2.75 -15.14
CA GLU A 125 4.76 4.04 -14.48
C GLU A 125 4.67 3.88 -12.95
N ALA A 126 3.97 2.86 -12.44
CA ALA A 126 3.91 2.59 -11.00
C ALA A 126 5.28 2.22 -10.43
N MET A 127 6.04 1.40 -11.17
CA MET A 127 7.41 1.05 -10.78
C MET A 127 8.30 2.29 -10.66
N MET A 128 8.25 3.18 -11.66
CA MET A 128 9.05 4.41 -11.69
C MET A 128 8.62 5.46 -10.66
N ALA A 129 7.36 5.45 -10.24
CA ALA A 129 6.82 6.37 -9.25
C ALA A 129 7.10 5.96 -7.81
N SER A 130 7.43 4.69 -7.58
CA SER A 130 7.65 4.14 -6.25
C SER A 130 9.08 4.32 -5.73
N ASP A 131 9.28 4.25 -4.41
CA ASP A 131 10.61 4.24 -3.79
C ASP A 131 11.28 2.87 -3.88
N LEU A 132 10.50 1.80 -3.91
CA LEU A 132 10.98 0.44 -4.09
C LEU A 132 9.95 -0.46 -4.75
N VAL A 133 10.45 -1.51 -5.38
CA VAL A 133 9.66 -2.53 -6.06
C VAL A 133 9.96 -3.88 -5.45
N VAL A 134 8.92 -4.62 -5.12
CA VAL A 134 9.02 -5.97 -4.53
C VAL A 134 8.18 -6.99 -5.32
N PRO A 135 8.52 -8.28 -5.27
CA PRO A 135 7.83 -9.30 -6.05
C PRO A 135 6.35 -9.47 -5.66
N THR A 136 6.04 -9.46 -4.37
CA THR A 136 4.70 -9.79 -3.87
C THR A 136 4.22 -8.84 -2.79
N ILE A 137 2.90 -8.84 -2.55
CA ILE A 137 2.32 -8.11 -1.42
C ILE A 137 2.87 -8.60 -0.07
N ASN A 138 3.12 -9.89 0.07
CA ASN A 138 3.69 -10.43 1.29
C ASN A 138 5.08 -9.85 1.57
N ASP A 139 5.90 -9.67 0.54
CA ASP A 139 7.21 -9.02 0.68
C ASP A 139 7.05 -7.55 1.11
N ALA A 140 6.09 -6.83 0.54
CA ALA A 140 5.81 -5.45 0.93
C ALA A 140 5.37 -5.33 2.39
N LEU A 141 4.48 -6.20 2.85
CA LEU A 141 4.02 -6.23 4.23
C LEU A 141 5.16 -6.64 5.20
N ASP A 142 6.02 -7.56 4.80
CA ASP A 142 7.19 -7.96 5.58
C ASP A 142 8.21 -6.82 5.77
N LEU A 143 8.34 -5.92 4.80
CA LEU A 143 9.16 -4.71 4.96
C LEU A 143 8.64 -3.79 6.08
N LEU A 144 7.32 -3.76 6.30
CA LEU A 144 6.72 -2.97 7.38
C LEU A 144 6.77 -3.70 8.73
N LEU A 145 6.72 -5.03 8.72
CA LEU A 145 6.90 -5.85 9.93
C LEU A 145 8.37 -5.83 10.40
N GLU A 146 9.31 -5.76 9.44
CA GLU A 146 10.76 -5.77 9.65
C GLU A 146 11.41 -4.50 9.07
N PRO A 147 11.22 -3.32 9.68
CA PRO A 147 11.63 -2.03 9.11
C PRO A 147 13.14 -1.92 8.82
N HIS A 148 13.95 -2.74 9.45
CA HIS A 148 15.40 -2.79 9.17
C HIS A 148 15.71 -3.17 7.72
N ARG A 149 14.85 -4.00 7.08
CA ARG A 149 14.97 -4.38 5.66
C ARG A 149 14.69 -3.20 4.75
N LEU A 150 13.64 -2.43 5.07
CA LEU A 150 13.29 -1.21 4.37
C LEU A 150 14.43 -0.17 4.45
N ARG A 151 14.98 0.02 5.65
CA ARG A 151 16.16 0.87 5.87
C ARG A 151 17.35 0.42 5.02
N ALA A 152 17.63 -0.88 4.97
CA ALA A 152 18.78 -1.42 4.23
C ALA A 152 18.67 -1.12 2.71
N THR A 153 17.48 -1.21 2.14
CA THR A 153 17.25 -0.95 0.72
C THR A 153 17.27 0.55 0.38
N LEU A 154 16.68 1.39 1.24
CA LEU A 154 16.49 2.81 0.94
C LEU A 154 17.64 3.72 1.37
N ARG A 155 18.64 3.24 2.12
CA ARG A 155 19.83 4.02 2.51
C ARG A 155 20.59 4.51 1.29
N ARG A 156 21.14 5.71 1.40
CA ARG A 156 22.03 6.32 0.40
C ARG A 156 23.47 6.34 0.92
#